data_b4a11279077e43a427b834aa9caf2328
#
_entry.id   b4a11279077e43a427b834aa9caf2328
#
_cell.length_a   1.000
_cell.length_b   1.000
_cell.length_c   1.000
_cell.angle_alpha   90.00
_cell.angle_beta   90.00
_cell.angle_gamma   90.00
#
_symmetry.space_group_name_H-M   'P 1'
#
loop_
_entity.id
_entity.type
_entity.pdbx_description
1 polymer ?
#
loop_
_entity_poly.entity_id
_entity_poly.type
_entity_poly.pdbx_seq_one_letter_code
_entity_poly.pdbx_strand_id
1 'polypeptide(L)'
;REAVYAMLLRNANEAAMGLAYSLSGGDLAGWVSQMNTLSQRIGTTGSTWTDACGLDSGNVTTAVDMYLILRYLMSFDAFVDISSAPTFTMPAKEKHTKSFVLLNQNVALNKTSGGSFYRKSMQGGMCDVMAYKNDHGDQSYVSWANQDGSTYIFCIMQSPDTCDTYGYANRRPALYETTRLIDWVFQSFSIQPALDTDLALAEIPVKYSSDADTLKLYPDNSMMTLLPSSGDGTVTQKYFHLPDYVCAPVQQGDVVGTVELKLAGETIGMVNLIAGQDVSRSSLLYS
;
A
#
# COMPACT_ATOMS: atom_id res chain seq x y z
N ARG A 1 7.65 -5.09 -25.87
CA ARG A 1 6.48 -5.42 -25.06
C ARG A 1 6.45 -6.90 -24.68
N GLU A 2 6.57 -7.84 -25.64
CA GLU A 2 6.52 -9.30 -25.39
C GLU A 2 7.60 -9.79 -24.42
N ALA A 3 8.83 -9.27 -24.52
CA ALA A 3 9.89 -9.61 -23.57
C ALA A 3 9.55 -9.17 -22.13
N VAL A 4 8.85 -8.05 -21.95
CA VAL A 4 8.38 -7.61 -20.63
C VAL A 4 7.32 -8.58 -20.08
N TYR A 5 6.39 -9.06 -20.94
CA TYR A 5 5.46 -10.11 -20.51
C TYR A 5 6.19 -11.41 -20.13
N ALA A 6 7.19 -11.85 -20.89
CA ALA A 6 7.97 -13.03 -20.54
C ALA A 6 8.72 -12.84 -19.21
N MET A 7 9.33 -11.68 -19.00
CA MET A 7 10.03 -11.32 -17.77
C MET A 7 9.07 -11.31 -16.57
N LEU A 8 7.94 -10.57 -16.65
CA LEU A 8 7.05 -10.37 -15.49
C LEU A 8 6.16 -11.59 -15.21
N LEU A 9 5.66 -12.30 -16.24
CA LEU A 9 4.76 -13.42 -16.02
C LEU A 9 5.48 -14.74 -15.75
N ARG A 10 6.69 -14.90 -16.30
CA ARG A 10 7.42 -16.17 -16.28
C ARG A 10 8.77 -16.12 -15.58
N ASN A 11 9.18 -14.95 -15.04
CA ASN A 11 10.52 -14.73 -14.51
C ASN A 11 11.61 -15.15 -15.50
N ALA A 12 11.40 -14.85 -16.81
CA ALA A 12 12.33 -15.24 -17.85
C ALA A 12 13.61 -14.40 -17.78
N ASN A 13 14.68 -14.99 -17.23
CA ASN A 13 15.98 -14.34 -17.06
C ASN A 13 16.57 -13.88 -18.39
N GLU A 14 16.38 -14.68 -19.46
CA GLU A 14 16.81 -14.34 -20.82
C GLU A 14 16.11 -13.11 -21.35
N ALA A 15 14.82 -12.90 -20.98
CA ALA A 15 14.08 -11.72 -21.36
C ALA A 15 14.59 -10.48 -20.62
N ALA A 16 14.88 -10.58 -19.32
CA ALA A 16 15.47 -9.51 -18.54
C ALA A 16 16.85 -9.10 -19.05
N MET A 17 17.73 -10.08 -19.29
CA MET A 17 19.06 -9.84 -19.84
C MET A 17 19.01 -9.28 -21.26
N GLY A 18 18.11 -9.80 -22.10
CA GLY A 18 17.92 -9.32 -23.47
C GLY A 18 17.42 -7.88 -23.53
N LEU A 19 16.51 -7.49 -22.63
CA LEU A 19 16.07 -6.11 -22.47
C LEU A 19 17.20 -5.21 -22.01
N ALA A 20 17.93 -5.60 -20.97
CA ALA A 20 19.08 -4.85 -20.46
C ALA A 20 20.14 -4.63 -21.55
N TYR A 21 20.51 -5.68 -22.27
CA TYR A 21 21.48 -5.63 -23.36
C TYR A 21 21.02 -4.70 -24.49
N SER A 22 19.76 -4.86 -24.92
CA SER A 22 19.21 -4.07 -26.03
C SER A 22 19.07 -2.58 -25.70
N LEU A 23 18.63 -2.26 -24.49
CA LEU A 23 18.37 -0.88 -24.06
C LEU A 23 19.65 -0.13 -23.67
N SER A 24 20.68 -0.87 -23.22
CA SER A 24 22.00 -0.28 -22.89
C SER A 24 22.96 -0.21 -24.10
N GLY A 25 22.55 -0.69 -25.29
CA GLY A 25 23.46 -0.83 -26.42
C GLY A 25 24.59 -1.85 -26.19
N GLY A 26 24.36 -2.85 -25.32
CA GLY A 26 25.32 -3.89 -24.97
C GLY A 26 26.12 -3.62 -23.68
N ASP A 27 26.01 -2.45 -23.06
CA ASP A 27 26.67 -2.10 -21.82
C ASP A 27 25.88 -2.59 -20.59
N LEU A 28 26.01 -3.86 -20.26
CA LEU A 28 25.33 -4.46 -19.10
C LEU A 28 25.84 -3.89 -17.77
N ALA A 29 27.10 -3.49 -17.67
CA ALA A 29 27.64 -2.89 -16.44
C ALA A 29 27.03 -1.50 -16.20
N GLY A 30 26.93 -0.69 -17.25
CA GLY A 30 26.23 0.59 -17.19
C GLY A 30 24.74 0.43 -16.89
N TRP A 31 24.10 -0.63 -17.38
CA TRP A 31 22.70 -0.95 -17.03
C TRP A 31 22.54 -1.21 -15.54
N VAL A 32 23.37 -2.08 -14.96
CA VAL A 32 23.38 -2.39 -13.51
C VAL A 32 23.63 -1.14 -12.69
N SER A 33 24.55 -0.27 -13.12
CA SER A 33 24.80 1.01 -12.47
C SER A 33 23.55 1.90 -12.47
N GLN A 34 22.79 1.93 -13.57
CA GLN A 34 21.52 2.66 -13.65
C GLN A 34 20.43 2.04 -12.73
N MET A 35 20.36 0.70 -12.64
CA MET A 35 19.46 0.02 -11.70
C MET A 35 19.73 0.45 -10.26
N ASN A 36 20.99 0.44 -9.83
CA ASN A 36 21.39 0.88 -8.47
C ASN A 36 21.10 2.37 -8.25
N THR A 37 21.37 3.22 -9.24
CA THR A 37 21.08 4.65 -9.16
C THR A 37 19.57 4.91 -9.03
N LEU A 38 18.73 4.22 -9.82
CA LEU A 38 17.29 4.34 -9.73
C LEU A 38 16.78 3.84 -8.36
N SER A 39 17.30 2.71 -7.90
CA SER A 39 16.96 2.14 -6.60
C SER A 39 17.21 3.15 -5.46
N GLN A 40 18.37 3.79 -5.43
CA GLN A 40 18.68 4.84 -4.46
C GLN A 40 17.73 6.06 -4.59
N ARG A 41 17.39 6.48 -5.81
CA ARG A 41 16.43 7.56 -6.04
C ARG A 41 15.02 7.24 -5.56
N ILE A 42 14.62 5.97 -5.57
CA ILE A 42 13.36 5.49 -5.00
C ILE A 42 13.40 5.52 -3.46
N GLY A 43 14.58 5.57 -2.86
CA GLY A 43 14.79 5.64 -1.42
C GLY A 43 15.19 4.31 -0.78
N THR A 44 15.65 3.32 -1.58
CA THR A 44 16.16 2.06 -1.02
C THR A 44 17.50 2.28 -0.32
N THR A 45 17.72 1.60 0.78
CA THR A 45 18.94 1.73 1.60
C THR A 45 19.68 0.42 1.82
N GLY A 46 19.00 -0.72 1.63
CA GLY A 46 19.54 -2.06 1.85
C GLY A 46 19.63 -2.91 0.57
N SER A 47 19.45 -2.29 -0.62
CA SER A 47 19.45 -3.01 -1.89
C SER A 47 20.73 -2.74 -2.69
N THR A 48 21.26 -3.78 -3.30
CA THR A 48 22.35 -3.73 -4.28
C THR A 48 22.04 -4.72 -5.40
N TRP A 49 22.22 -4.28 -6.63
CA TRP A 49 22.01 -5.09 -7.83
C TRP A 49 23.34 -5.30 -8.53
N THR A 50 23.63 -6.55 -8.92
CA THR A 50 24.86 -6.96 -9.61
C THR A 50 24.60 -7.54 -11.00
N ASP A 51 23.34 -7.92 -11.29
CA ASP A 51 22.87 -8.30 -12.62
C ASP A 51 21.45 -7.80 -12.89
N ALA A 52 21.01 -7.99 -14.12
CA ALA A 52 19.68 -7.56 -14.56
C ALA A 52 18.59 -8.62 -14.41
N CYS A 53 18.92 -9.83 -13.97
CA CYS A 53 17.98 -10.98 -13.97
C CYS A 53 17.87 -11.70 -12.62
N GLY A 54 18.66 -11.34 -11.63
CA GLY A 54 18.59 -11.91 -10.28
C GLY A 54 19.33 -13.25 -10.11
N LEU A 55 20.23 -13.62 -11.02
CA LEU A 55 20.99 -14.88 -10.92
C LEU A 55 22.27 -14.74 -10.11
N ASP A 56 22.84 -13.56 -10.04
CA ASP A 56 24.05 -13.31 -9.27
C ASP A 56 23.74 -13.23 -7.77
N SER A 57 24.52 -13.93 -6.96
CA SER A 57 24.37 -13.94 -5.50
C SER A 57 24.70 -12.59 -4.81
N GLY A 58 25.28 -11.65 -5.55
CA GLY A 58 25.51 -10.28 -5.09
C GLY A 58 24.23 -9.41 -5.10
N ASN A 59 23.15 -9.85 -5.73
CA ASN A 59 21.88 -9.17 -5.61
C ASN A 59 21.33 -9.33 -4.19
N VAL A 60 21.16 -8.22 -3.49
CA VAL A 60 20.62 -8.18 -2.13
C VAL A 60 19.53 -7.11 -2.03
N THR A 61 18.52 -7.36 -1.19
CA THR A 61 17.44 -6.41 -0.95
C THR A 61 16.79 -6.67 0.42
N THR A 62 15.84 -5.81 0.80
CA THR A 62 15.03 -5.94 2.01
C THR A 62 13.54 -5.90 1.67
N ALA A 63 12.68 -6.35 2.59
CA ALA A 63 11.23 -6.25 2.41
C ALA A 63 10.77 -4.78 2.27
N VAL A 64 11.38 -3.86 3.01
CA VAL A 64 11.08 -2.42 2.94
C VAL A 64 11.46 -1.86 1.58
N ASP A 65 12.65 -2.21 1.07
CA ASP A 65 13.10 -1.74 -0.25
C ASP A 65 12.23 -2.31 -1.38
N MET A 66 11.83 -3.58 -1.28
CA MET A 66 10.91 -4.19 -2.25
C MET A 66 9.53 -3.53 -2.22
N TYR A 67 9.05 -3.11 -1.05
CA TYR A 67 7.85 -2.29 -0.95
C TYR A 67 8.01 -0.97 -1.71
N LEU A 68 9.12 -0.25 -1.51
CA LEU A 68 9.38 1.02 -2.19
C LEU A 68 9.45 0.85 -3.71
N ILE A 69 10.16 -0.20 -4.17
CA ILE A 69 10.29 -0.53 -5.58
C ILE A 69 8.92 -0.89 -6.18
N LEU A 70 8.14 -1.75 -5.54
CA LEU A 70 6.84 -2.14 -6.05
C LEU A 70 5.87 -0.95 -6.08
N ARG A 71 5.85 -0.12 -5.03
CA ARG A 71 5.07 1.11 -5.00
C ARG A 71 5.43 2.06 -6.15
N TYR A 72 6.71 2.20 -6.46
CA TYR A 72 7.17 2.98 -7.60
C TYR A 72 6.72 2.37 -8.94
N LEU A 73 6.86 1.06 -9.11
CA LEU A 73 6.43 0.36 -10.32
C LEU A 73 4.91 0.46 -10.54
N MET A 74 4.11 0.45 -9.48
CA MET A 74 2.66 0.60 -9.56
C MET A 74 2.20 2.00 -10.05
N SER A 75 3.09 2.99 -10.10
CA SER A 75 2.80 4.27 -10.74
C SER A 75 2.82 4.23 -12.27
N PHE A 76 3.19 3.10 -12.86
CA PHE A 76 3.22 2.89 -14.31
C PHE A 76 2.09 1.94 -14.73
N ASP A 77 1.08 2.46 -15.44
CA ASP A 77 -0.07 1.66 -15.91
C ASP A 77 0.37 0.43 -16.68
N ALA A 78 1.41 0.56 -17.54
CA ALA A 78 1.95 -0.55 -18.31
C ALA A 78 2.49 -1.69 -17.43
N PHE A 79 3.08 -1.39 -16.27
CA PHE A 79 3.52 -2.41 -15.32
C PHE A 79 2.31 -3.09 -14.66
N VAL A 80 1.34 -2.28 -14.22
CA VAL A 80 0.11 -2.80 -13.60
C VAL A 80 -0.62 -3.72 -14.56
N ASP A 81 -0.86 -3.29 -15.80
CA ASP A 81 -1.56 -4.07 -16.82
C ASP A 81 -0.86 -5.41 -17.11
N ILE A 82 0.47 -5.39 -17.25
CA ILE A 82 1.23 -6.60 -17.60
C ILE A 82 1.27 -7.56 -16.42
N SER A 83 1.63 -7.09 -15.25
CA SER A 83 1.81 -7.95 -14.06
C SER A 83 0.48 -8.49 -13.50
N SER A 84 -0.64 -7.82 -13.79
CA SER A 84 -2.00 -8.27 -13.43
C SER A 84 -2.58 -9.28 -14.42
N ALA A 85 -1.98 -9.45 -15.59
CA ALA A 85 -2.50 -10.35 -16.61
C ALA A 85 -2.35 -11.81 -16.18
N PRO A 86 -3.44 -12.61 -16.08
CA PRO A 86 -3.33 -14.03 -15.75
C PRO A 86 -2.62 -14.83 -16.83
N THR A 87 -2.73 -14.39 -18.06
CA THR A 87 -2.13 -15.02 -19.25
C THR A 87 -1.76 -13.99 -20.29
N PHE A 88 -0.82 -14.32 -21.16
CA PHE A 88 -0.51 -13.57 -22.37
C PHE A 88 -0.23 -14.52 -23.53
N THR A 89 -0.86 -14.28 -24.69
CA THR A 89 -0.60 -15.07 -25.90
C THR A 89 0.56 -14.45 -26.67
N MET A 90 1.69 -15.14 -26.71
CA MET A 90 2.81 -14.78 -27.55
C MET A 90 2.43 -15.05 -29.02
N PRO A 91 2.46 -14.03 -29.89
CA PRO A 91 2.12 -14.22 -31.29
C PRO A 91 3.20 -15.03 -32.03
N ALA A 92 2.79 -15.74 -33.06
CA ALA A 92 3.73 -16.38 -33.97
C ALA A 92 4.62 -15.33 -34.68
N LYS A 93 5.91 -15.65 -34.84
CA LYS A 93 6.91 -14.81 -35.52
C LYS A 93 7.84 -15.67 -36.39
N GLU A 94 8.71 -15.02 -37.15
CA GLU A 94 9.69 -15.70 -38.00
C GLU A 94 10.49 -16.81 -37.28
N LYS A 95 10.94 -16.54 -36.06
CA LYS A 95 11.76 -17.49 -35.28
C LYS A 95 10.94 -18.52 -34.48
N HIS A 96 9.63 -18.30 -34.32
CA HIS A 96 8.70 -19.27 -33.72
C HIS A 96 7.36 -19.18 -34.46
N THR A 97 7.09 -20.16 -35.27
CA THR A 97 5.97 -20.18 -36.23
C THR A 97 4.60 -20.49 -35.61
N LYS A 98 4.57 -20.81 -34.30
CA LYS A 98 3.33 -21.09 -33.57
C LYS A 98 3.17 -20.10 -32.41
N SER A 99 1.95 -19.60 -32.23
CA SER A 99 1.61 -18.87 -31.01
C SER A 99 1.59 -19.80 -29.81
N PHE A 100 1.91 -19.29 -28.62
CA PHE A 100 1.83 -20.02 -27.36
C PHE A 100 1.41 -19.09 -26.22
N VAL A 101 0.87 -19.68 -25.15
CA VAL A 101 0.35 -18.92 -24.01
C VAL A 101 1.37 -18.91 -22.88
N LEU A 102 1.70 -17.73 -22.38
CA LEU A 102 2.41 -17.53 -21.12
C LEU A 102 1.36 -17.51 -20.00
N LEU A 103 1.53 -18.35 -19.01
CA LEU A 103 0.73 -18.35 -17.79
C LEU A 103 1.48 -17.52 -16.72
N ASN A 104 0.79 -16.63 -16.06
CA ASN A 104 1.39 -15.90 -14.94
C ASN A 104 1.73 -16.87 -13.80
N GLN A 105 2.94 -16.78 -13.27
CA GLN A 105 3.38 -17.58 -12.12
C GLN A 105 2.66 -17.19 -10.83
N ASN A 106 2.12 -15.97 -10.76
CA ASN A 106 1.20 -15.56 -9.71
C ASN A 106 -0.16 -16.26 -9.89
N VAL A 107 -0.25 -17.49 -9.44
CA VAL A 107 -1.47 -18.31 -9.58
C VAL A 107 -2.65 -17.75 -8.79
N ALA A 108 -2.42 -16.87 -7.81
CA ALA A 108 -3.50 -16.21 -7.06
C ALA A 108 -4.38 -15.29 -7.92
N LEU A 109 -3.91 -14.89 -9.10
CA LEU A 109 -4.68 -14.12 -10.08
C LEU A 109 -5.69 -14.96 -10.86
N ASN A 110 -5.53 -16.28 -10.91
CA ASN A 110 -6.32 -17.14 -11.79
C ASN A 110 -7.14 -18.13 -11.00
N LYS A 111 -8.47 -18.01 -11.06
CA LYS A 111 -9.40 -18.91 -10.35
C LYS A 111 -9.22 -20.38 -10.69
N THR A 112 -8.90 -20.70 -11.96
CA THR A 112 -8.79 -22.08 -12.43
C THR A 112 -7.48 -22.72 -11.99
N SER A 113 -6.35 -22.01 -12.10
CA SER A 113 -5.02 -22.56 -11.75
C SER A 113 -4.60 -22.25 -10.32
N GLY A 114 -5.24 -21.26 -9.67
CA GLY A 114 -4.90 -20.81 -8.33
C GLY A 114 -5.43 -21.72 -7.22
N GLY A 115 -6.55 -22.41 -7.45
CA GLY A 115 -7.16 -23.25 -6.43
C GLY A 115 -7.38 -22.52 -5.11
N SER A 116 -6.81 -23.05 -4.02
CA SER A 116 -6.90 -22.44 -2.68
C SER A 116 -6.14 -21.11 -2.53
N PHE A 117 -5.21 -20.81 -3.42
CA PHE A 117 -4.46 -19.54 -3.42
C PHE A 117 -5.20 -18.39 -4.11
N TYR A 118 -6.18 -18.67 -4.96
CA TYR A 118 -6.92 -17.63 -5.65
C TYR A 118 -7.56 -16.65 -4.68
N ARG A 119 -7.33 -15.34 -4.92
CA ARG A 119 -8.03 -14.25 -4.22
C ARG A 119 -8.53 -13.26 -5.24
N LYS A 120 -9.82 -12.95 -5.18
CA LYS A 120 -10.44 -11.94 -6.05
C LYS A 120 -9.80 -10.56 -5.87
N SER A 121 -9.35 -10.26 -4.67
CA SER A 121 -8.67 -9.01 -4.31
C SER A 121 -7.25 -8.91 -4.84
N MET A 122 -6.58 -10.03 -5.18
CA MET A 122 -5.24 -10.02 -5.78
C MET A 122 -5.27 -9.27 -7.11
N GLN A 123 -4.45 -8.27 -7.25
CA GLN A 123 -4.38 -7.44 -8.45
C GLN A 123 -3.12 -7.70 -9.27
N GLY A 124 -2.02 -8.05 -8.64
CA GLY A 124 -0.79 -8.33 -9.33
C GLY A 124 0.34 -8.73 -8.38
N GLY A 125 1.50 -8.96 -8.93
CA GLY A 125 2.69 -9.30 -8.17
C GLY A 125 3.66 -10.17 -8.93
N MET A 126 4.86 -10.27 -8.41
CA MET A 126 5.93 -11.10 -8.94
C MET A 126 6.30 -12.15 -7.89
N CYS A 127 6.29 -13.40 -8.31
CA CYS A 127 6.73 -14.52 -7.50
C CYS A 127 8.16 -14.89 -7.92
N ASP A 128 9.10 -14.86 -7.01
CA ASP A 128 10.34 -15.56 -7.19
C ASP A 128 10.11 -17.05 -6.91
N VAL A 129 10.28 -17.85 -7.91
CA VAL A 129 9.99 -19.28 -7.82
C VAL A 129 11.11 -20.05 -7.16
N MET A 130 12.29 -19.48 -7.10
CA MET A 130 13.47 -20.08 -6.47
C MET A 130 14.44 -18.99 -6.01
N ALA A 131 14.52 -18.76 -4.72
CA ALA A 131 15.71 -18.14 -4.17
C ALA A 131 16.89 -19.06 -4.51
N TYR A 132 17.81 -18.54 -5.28
CA TYR A 132 18.96 -19.28 -5.73
C TYR A 132 19.82 -19.66 -4.52
N LYS A 133 19.83 -20.95 -4.17
CA LYS A 133 20.84 -21.56 -3.29
C LYS A 133 20.93 -21.10 -1.83
N ASN A 134 19.88 -21.19 -1.10
CA ASN A 134 20.09 -21.90 0.15
C ASN A 134 19.60 -23.33 -0.04
N ASP A 135 20.21 -24.29 0.61
CA ASP A 135 19.85 -25.72 0.54
C ASP A 135 18.39 -25.99 1.01
N HIS A 136 17.62 -24.95 1.27
CA HIS A 136 16.29 -24.96 1.88
C HIS A 136 15.15 -24.50 0.96
N GLY A 137 15.42 -24.01 -0.26
CA GLY A 137 14.38 -23.64 -1.23
C GLY A 137 13.49 -22.46 -0.83
N ASP A 138 14.01 -21.51 -0.04
CA ASP A 138 13.26 -20.33 0.41
C ASP A 138 12.68 -19.56 -0.76
N GLN A 139 11.46 -19.05 -0.60
CA GLN A 139 10.76 -18.30 -1.62
C GLN A 139 10.53 -16.86 -1.18
N SER A 140 10.57 -15.95 -2.14
CA SER A 140 10.18 -14.56 -1.97
C SER A 140 9.02 -14.22 -2.87
N TYR A 141 8.13 -13.34 -2.40
CA TYR A 141 6.94 -12.95 -3.15
C TYR A 141 6.57 -11.50 -2.82
N VAL A 142 6.42 -10.67 -3.85
CA VAL A 142 5.91 -9.31 -3.74
C VAL A 142 4.65 -9.16 -4.57
N SER A 143 3.61 -8.59 -3.97
CA SER A 143 2.31 -8.47 -4.61
C SER A 143 1.48 -7.33 -4.05
N TRP A 144 0.37 -7.04 -4.71
CA TRP A 144 -0.62 -6.12 -4.16
C TRP A 144 -2.03 -6.65 -4.35
N ALA A 145 -2.88 -6.29 -3.43
CA ALA A 145 -4.29 -6.60 -3.47
C ALA A 145 -5.12 -5.35 -3.20
N ASN A 146 -6.29 -5.27 -3.82
CA ASN A 146 -7.25 -4.18 -3.61
C ASN A 146 -8.63 -4.74 -3.32
N GLN A 147 -9.27 -4.19 -2.32
CA GLN A 147 -10.67 -4.46 -2.01
C GLN A 147 -11.29 -3.19 -1.43
N ASP A 148 -12.48 -2.84 -1.92
CA ASP A 148 -13.28 -1.72 -1.42
C ASP A 148 -12.52 -0.39 -1.35
N GLY A 149 -11.64 -0.13 -2.34
CA GLY A 149 -10.82 1.08 -2.44
C GLY A 149 -9.51 1.05 -1.64
N SER A 150 -9.30 0.06 -0.78
CA SER A 150 -8.06 -0.11 -0.02
C SER A 150 -7.06 -0.98 -0.79
N THR A 151 -5.84 -0.46 -1.00
CA THR A 151 -4.75 -1.20 -1.64
C THR A 151 -3.66 -1.50 -0.62
N TYR A 152 -3.29 -2.77 -0.53
CA TYR A 152 -2.19 -3.24 0.31
C TYR A 152 -1.10 -3.88 -0.54
N ILE A 153 0.15 -3.62 -0.16
CA ILE A 153 1.35 -4.23 -0.75
C ILE A 153 1.87 -5.27 0.23
N PHE A 154 2.19 -6.45 -0.28
CA PHE A 154 2.70 -7.58 0.50
C PHE A 154 4.11 -7.92 0.01
N CYS A 155 5.05 -7.99 0.94
CA CYS A 155 6.44 -8.35 0.69
C CYS A 155 6.83 -9.49 1.62
N ILE A 156 6.83 -10.72 1.12
CA ILE A 156 7.28 -11.92 1.84
C ILE A 156 8.67 -12.25 1.31
N MET A 157 9.65 -12.28 2.20
CA MET A 157 11.04 -12.54 1.86
C MET A 157 11.52 -13.80 2.56
N GLN A 158 12.23 -14.66 1.81
CA GLN A 158 12.87 -15.85 2.34
C GLN A 158 11.94 -16.76 3.16
N SER A 159 10.72 -16.97 2.67
CA SER A 159 9.80 -17.94 3.28
C SER A 159 10.35 -19.35 3.07
N PRO A 160 10.66 -20.10 4.16
CA PRO A 160 11.32 -21.38 4.06
C PRO A 160 10.42 -22.43 3.42
N ASP A 161 10.98 -23.30 2.59
CA ASP A 161 10.27 -24.47 2.02
C ASP A 161 10.09 -25.57 3.10
N THR A 162 9.38 -25.22 4.17
CA THR A 162 8.99 -26.16 5.22
C THR A 162 7.63 -26.76 4.90
N CYS A 163 7.53 -27.46 3.77
CA CYS A 163 6.32 -28.13 3.30
C CYS A 163 5.64 -28.99 4.37
N ASP A 164 6.40 -29.54 5.29
CA ASP A 164 5.91 -30.46 6.31
C ASP A 164 5.14 -29.78 7.44
N THR A 165 5.38 -28.48 7.68
CA THR A 165 4.74 -27.75 8.78
C THR A 165 3.27 -27.44 8.51
N TYR A 166 2.86 -27.30 7.24
CA TYR A 166 1.52 -26.89 6.85
C TYR A 166 0.75 -27.94 6.02
N GLY A 167 1.34 -29.13 5.76
CA GLY A 167 0.69 -30.21 5.03
C GLY A 167 0.37 -29.90 3.55
N TYR A 168 1.03 -28.91 2.97
CA TYR A 168 0.77 -28.50 1.57
C TYR A 168 1.75 -29.17 0.61
N ALA A 169 1.24 -30.05 -0.23
CA ALA A 169 1.97 -30.71 -1.32
C ALA A 169 2.47 -29.76 -2.42
N ASN A 170 2.16 -28.48 -2.37
CA ASN A 170 2.44 -27.49 -3.41
C ASN A 170 3.41 -26.40 -2.91
N ARG A 171 4.62 -26.73 -2.64
CA ARG A 171 5.86 -25.92 -2.49
C ARG A 171 5.78 -24.42 -2.87
N ARG A 172 4.89 -23.65 -2.21
CA ARG A 172 4.74 -22.19 -2.42
C ARG A 172 4.49 -21.46 -1.10
N PRO A 173 5.45 -21.54 -0.15
CA PRO A 173 5.24 -20.98 1.21
C PRO A 173 5.01 -19.47 1.19
N ALA A 174 5.75 -18.70 0.39
CA ALA A 174 5.58 -17.25 0.33
C ALA A 174 4.19 -16.84 -0.21
N LEU A 175 3.66 -17.57 -1.20
CA LEU A 175 2.30 -17.35 -1.71
C LEU A 175 1.24 -17.70 -0.67
N TYR A 176 1.44 -18.78 0.08
CA TYR A 176 0.56 -19.19 1.16
C TYR A 176 0.47 -18.12 2.26
N GLU A 177 1.62 -17.64 2.75
CA GLU A 177 1.65 -16.57 3.75
C GLU A 177 1.02 -15.27 3.22
N THR A 178 1.27 -14.93 1.95
CA THR A 178 0.63 -13.77 1.32
C THR A 178 -0.89 -13.89 1.31
N THR A 179 -1.44 -15.05 0.92
CA THR A 179 -2.90 -15.22 0.89
C THR A 179 -3.53 -15.16 2.28
N ARG A 180 -2.85 -15.65 3.32
CA ARG A 180 -3.28 -15.49 4.71
C ARG A 180 -3.27 -14.03 5.16
N LEU A 181 -2.22 -13.28 4.81
CA LEU A 181 -2.14 -11.86 5.12
C LEU A 181 -3.22 -11.06 4.38
N ILE A 182 -3.51 -11.39 3.13
CA ILE A 182 -4.61 -10.78 2.37
C ILE A 182 -5.94 -11.00 3.12
N ASP A 183 -6.25 -12.24 3.48
CA ASP A 183 -7.48 -12.57 4.19
C ASP A 183 -7.55 -11.83 5.53
N TRP A 184 -6.44 -11.81 6.28
CA TRP A 184 -6.38 -11.15 7.58
C TRP A 184 -6.56 -9.63 7.47
N VAL A 185 -5.84 -8.95 6.55
CA VAL A 185 -5.88 -7.50 6.48
C VAL A 185 -7.25 -6.98 6.05
N PHE A 186 -7.90 -7.62 5.07
CA PHE A 186 -9.23 -7.20 4.63
C PHE A 186 -10.35 -7.57 5.60
N GLN A 187 -10.14 -8.53 6.51
CA GLN A 187 -11.05 -8.82 7.62
C GLN A 187 -10.81 -7.90 8.80
N SER A 188 -9.57 -7.49 9.03
CA SER A 188 -9.17 -6.78 10.24
C SER A 188 -9.23 -5.26 10.12
N PHE A 189 -9.21 -4.72 8.89
CA PHE A 189 -9.17 -3.28 8.65
C PHE A 189 -10.15 -2.87 7.55
N SER A 190 -10.76 -1.71 7.73
CA SER A 190 -11.63 -1.09 6.72
C SER A 190 -11.50 0.43 6.76
N ILE A 191 -11.84 1.10 5.66
CA ILE A 191 -11.94 2.56 5.62
C ILE A 191 -13.22 2.94 6.35
N GLN A 192 -13.08 3.71 7.43
CA GLN A 192 -14.16 4.14 8.31
C GLN A 192 -13.99 5.63 8.66
N PRO A 193 -15.08 6.33 9.03
CA PRO A 193 -14.98 7.67 9.59
C PRO A 193 -14.26 7.61 10.95
N ALA A 194 -13.22 8.43 11.11
CA ALA A 194 -12.47 8.56 12.36
C ALA A 194 -13.20 9.46 13.38
N LEU A 195 -14.08 10.32 12.91
CA LEU A 195 -14.87 11.24 13.73
C LEU A 195 -16.35 11.21 13.30
N ASP A 196 -17.22 11.38 14.28
CA ASP A 196 -18.65 11.61 14.05
C ASP A 196 -18.87 13.13 14.02
N THR A 197 -19.36 13.66 12.90
CA THR A 197 -19.61 15.08 12.68
C THR A 197 -20.81 15.61 13.47
N ASP A 198 -21.68 14.73 13.92
CA ASP A 198 -22.88 15.08 14.69
C ASP A 198 -22.60 15.09 16.21
N LEU A 199 -21.41 14.66 16.61
CA LEU A 199 -20.99 14.61 18.01
C LEU A 199 -20.04 15.76 18.36
N ALA A 200 -20.43 16.58 19.35
CA ALA A 200 -19.53 17.59 19.88
C ALA A 200 -18.30 16.96 20.53
N LEU A 201 -17.11 17.35 20.08
CA LEU A 201 -15.84 16.82 20.55
C LEU A 201 -15.23 17.63 21.69
N ALA A 202 -15.56 18.92 21.77
CA ALA A 202 -15.05 19.82 22.80
C ALA A 202 -16.09 20.92 23.11
N GLU A 203 -15.88 21.59 24.24
CA GLU A 203 -16.66 22.75 24.68
C GLU A 203 -15.68 23.75 25.27
N ILE A 204 -15.79 25.04 24.86
CA ILE A 204 -14.90 26.09 25.33
C ILE A 204 -15.69 27.30 25.85
N PRO A 205 -15.13 28.09 26.78
CA PRO A 205 -15.77 29.31 27.28
C PRO A 205 -15.96 30.39 26.20
N VAL A 206 -17.04 31.13 26.28
CA VAL A 206 -17.30 32.30 25.43
C VAL A 206 -17.25 33.56 26.31
N LYS A 207 -16.54 34.59 25.85
CA LYS A 207 -16.52 35.93 26.48
C LYS A 207 -17.32 36.92 25.67
N TYR A 208 -17.85 37.91 26.36
CA TYR A 208 -18.61 39.04 25.78
C TYR A 208 -19.91 38.60 25.09
N SER A 209 -20.48 37.50 25.51
CA SER A 209 -21.79 37.02 25.06
C SER A 209 -22.86 37.29 26.11
N SER A 210 -24.11 37.40 25.65
CA SER A 210 -25.32 37.50 26.49
C SER A 210 -26.19 36.25 26.41
N ASP A 211 -25.92 35.36 25.48
CA ASP A 211 -26.78 34.23 25.13
C ASP A 211 -26.11 32.87 25.31
N ALA A 212 -24.77 32.81 25.52
CA ALA A 212 -24.08 31.56 25.79
C ALA A 212 -22.81 31.78 26.61
N ASP A 213 -22.59 31.00 27.66
CA ASP A 213 -21.36 30.98 28.45
C ASP A 213 -20.29 30.04 27.85
N THR A 214 -20.73 29.03 27.07
CA THR A 214 -19.88 28.03 26.45
C THR A 214 -20.29 27.78 24.98
N LEU A 215 -19.37 27.26 24.18
CA LEU A 215 -19.57 26.93 22.79
C LEU A 215 -19.13 25.49 22.55
N LYS A 216 -20.05 24.68 22.02
CA LYS A 216 -19.75 23.33 21.59
C LYS A 216 -19.09 23.33 20.20
N LEU A 217 -18.05 22.52 20.05
CA LEU A 217 -17.26 22.41 18.85
C LEU A 217 -17.43 21.03 18.21
N TYR A 218 -17.68 21.05 16.92
CA TYR A 218 -17.90 19.85 16.10
C TYR A 218 -16.79 19.74 15.05
N PRO A 219 -16.42 18.52 14.62
CA PRO A 219 -15.50 18.35 13.50
C PRO A 219 -16.15 18.81 12.19
N ASP A 220 -15.42 19.51 11.33
CA ASP A 220 -15.91 19.99 10.03
C ASP A 220 -16.05 18.84 8.99
N ASN A 221 -15.39 17.73 9.24
CA ASN A 221 -15.49 16.50 8.43
C ASN A 221 -15.21 15.24 9.25
N SER A 222 -15.66 14.08 8.75
CA SER A 222 -15.51 12.79 9.44
C SER A 222 -14.12 12.18 9.30
N MET A 223 -13.27 12.67 8.39
CA MET A 223 -11.98 12.12 8.05
C MET A 223 -12.00 10.60 7.88
N MET A 224 -12.22 10.15 6.65
CA MET A 224 -12.17 8.72 6.30
C MET A 224 -10.74 8.21 6.39
N THR A 225 -10.51 7.18 7.19
CA THR A 225 -9.19 6.57 7.38
C THR A 225 -9.28 5.07 7.60
N LEU A 226 -8.15 4.39 7.45
CA LEU A 226 -8.05 2.96 7.69
C LEU A 226 -8.04 2.68 9.19
N LEU A 227 -9.07 2.00 9.68
CA LEU A 227 -9.21 1.63 11.09
C LEU A 227 -9.46 0.13 11.24
N PRO A 228 -9.15 -0.47 12.42
CA PRO A 228 -9.55 -1.83 12.73
C PRO A 228 -11.06 -2.01 12.61
N SER A 229 -11.49 -3.08 11.91
CA SER A 229 -12.92 -3.37 11.67
C SER A 229 -13.70 -3.71 12.95
N SER A 230 -13.01 -4.18 13.98
CA SER A 230 -13.59 -4.57 15.28
C SER A 230 -13.43 -3.51 16.38
N GLY A 231 -13.20 -2.25 16.02
CA GLY A 231 -12.97 -1.16 16.97
C GLY A 231 -14.22 -0.34 17.26
N ASP A 232 -14.35 0.11 18.49
CA ASP A 232 -15.41 1.03 18.97
C ASP A 232 -15.04 2.53 18.75
N GLY A 233 -14.12 2.83 17.84
CA GLY A 233 -13.62 4.19 17.59
C GLY A 233 -12.65 4.73 18.65
N THR A 234 -12.37 3.97 19.74
CA THR A 234 -11.45 4.39 20.81
C THR A 234 -9.97 4.20 20.45
N VAL A 235 -9.68 3.58 19.32
CA VAL A 235 -8.32 3.26 18.87
C VAL A 235 -7.54 4.51 18.47
N THR A 236 -8.24 5.60 18.11
CA THR A 236 -7.62 6.88 17.77
C THR A 236 -7.52 7.78 18.99
N GLN A 237 -6.30 8.23 19.31
CA GLN A 237 -6.06 9.26 20.30
C GLN A 237 -6.35 10.64 19.71
N LYS A 238 -7.03 11.49 20.46
CA LYS A 238 -7.44 12.85 20.05
C LYS A 238 -6.66 13.88 20.84
N TYR A 239 -5.93 14.74 20.15
CA TYR A 239 -5.19 15.87 20.75
C TYR A 239 -5.80 17.16 20.26
N PHE A 240 -6.33 17.95 21.18
CA PHE A 240 -7.05 19.18 20.89
C PHE A 240 -6.11 20.37 20.91
N HIS A 241 -6.15 21.19 19.87
CA HIS A 241 -5.46 22.46 19.76
C HIS A 241 -6.52 23.58 19.76
N LEU A 242 -6.89 24.05 20.95
CA LEU A 242 -7.97 25.00 21.19
C LEU A 242 -7.44 26.24 21.91
N PRO A 243 -8.03 27.43 21.68
CA PRO A 243 -7.81 28.58 22.53
C PRO A 243 -8.49 28.37 23.90
N ASP A 244 -8.04 29.11 24.91
CA ASP A 244 -8.64 29.04 26.24
C ASP A 244 -10.10 29.54 26.28
N TYR A 245 -10.48 30.42 25.34
CA TYR A 245 -11.82 30.94 25.17
C TYR A 245 -11.98 31.55 23.77
N VAL A 246 -13.22 31.78 23.36
CA VAL A 246 -13.57 32.66 22.20
C VAL A 246 -14.31 33.91 22.63
N CYS A 247 -14.23 34.94 21.82
CA CYS A 247 -14.97 36.20 22.04
C CYS A 247 -16.17 36.27 21.07
N ALA A 248 -17.35 36.58 21.61
CA ALA A 248 -18.52 36.86 20.78
C ALA A 248 -18.31 38.18 19.96
N PRO A 249 -18.87 38.29 18.74
CA PRO A 249 -19.75 37.31 18.10
C PRO A 249 -19.00 36.15 17.45
N VAL A 250 -19.62 34.97 17.38
CA VAL A 250 -19.15 33.80 16.68
C VAL A 250 -20.29 33.29 15.79
N GLN A 251 -20.01 32.91 14.57
CA GLN A 251 -20.99 32.33 13.65
C GLN A 251 -20.89 30.79 13.64
N GLN A 252 -22.03 30.13 13.50
CA GLN A 252 -22.04 28.69 13.29
C GLN A 252 -21.19 28.33 12.07
N GLY A 253 -20.28 27.36 12.25
CA GLY A 253 -19.33 26.95 11.21
C GLY A 253 -17.98 27.67 11.25
N ASP A 254 -17.82 28.74 12.07
CA ASP A 254 -16.52 29.38 12.25
C ASP A 254 -15.49 28.36 12.80
N VAL A 255 -14.30 28.35 12.22
CA VAL A 255 -13.20 27.49 12.71
C VAL A 255 -12.63 28.09 13.99
N VAL A 256 -12.67 27.31 15.07
CA VAL A 256 -12.23 27.70 16.40
C VAL A 256 -10.91 27.07 16.79
N GLY A 257 -10.65 25.86 16.33
CA GLY A 257 -9.43 25.13 16.63
C GLY A 257 -9.30 23.90 15.76
N THR A 258 -8.46 22.95 16.18
CA THR A 258 -8.24 21.70 15.46
C THR A 258 -8.15 20.53 16.42
N VAL A 259 -8.44 19.33 15.92
CA VAL A 259 -8.14 18.06 16.59
C VAL A 259 -7.15 17.27 15.76
N GLU A 260 -6.03 16.90 16.34
CA GLU A 260 -5.06 15.97 15.77
C GLU A 260 -5.44 14.55 16.15
N LEU A 261 -5.50 13.65 15.15
CA LEU A 261 -5.79 12.26 15.35
C LEU A 261 -4.50 11.43 15.24
N LYS A 262 -4.26 10.57 16.23
CA LYS A 262 -3.13 9.63 16.23
C LYS A 262 -3.60 8.20 16.34
N LEU A 263 -2.94 7.33 15.61
CA LEU A 263 -3.10 5.87 15.68
C LEU A 263 -1.74 5.25 16.01
N ALA A 264 -1.66 4.47 17.08
CA ALA A 264 -0.41 3.88 17.55
C ALA A 264 0.76 4.88 17.73
N GLY A 265 0.44 6.13 18.10
CA GLY A 265 1.42 7.21 18.28
C GLY A 265 1.74 8.03 17.03
N GLU A 266 1.35 7.56 15.86
CA GLU A 266 1.56 8.26 14.57
C GLU A 266 0.37 9.16 14.23
N THR A 267 0.64 10.39 13.78
CA THR A 267 -0.39 11.32 13.34
C THR A 267 -1.00 10.85 12.02
N ILE A 268 -2.29 10.52 12.03
CA ILE A 268 -3.04 10.09 10.85
C ILE A 268 -3.78 11.25 10.16
N GLY A 269 -3.98 12.37 10.85
CA GLY A 269 -4.53 13.57 10.26
C GLY A 269 -4.92 14.63 11.28
N MET A 270 -5.40 15.77 10.74
CA MET A 270 -5.86 16.92 11.50
C MET A 270 -7.18 17.40 10.91
N VAL A 271 -8.15 17.67 11.77
CA VAL A 271 -9.51 18.09 11.40
C VAL A 271 -9.85 19.40 12.13
N ASN A 272 -10.48 20.36 11.44
CA ASN A 272 -10.91 21.59 12.07
C ASN A 272 -12.08 21.32 13.02
N LEU A 273 -12.12 22.10 14.08
CA LEU A 273 -13.25 22.17 15.00
C LEU A 273 -14.00 23.48 14.79
N ILE A 274 -15.27 23.35 14.44
CA ILE A 274 -16.14 24.46 14.09
C ILE A 274 -17.19 24.74 15.16
N ALA A 275 -17.62 25.99 15.25
CA ALA A 275 -18.69 26.44 16.12
C ALA A 275 -20.01 25.76 15.79
N GLY A 276 -20.67 25.17 16.78
CA GLY A 276 -21.94 24.44 16.61
C GLY A 276 -23.16 25.33 16.54
N GLN A 277 -23.04 26.60 16.92
CA GLN A 277 -24.14 27.58 16.95
C GLN A 277 -23.61 28.99 16.78
N ASP A 278 -24.53 29.91 16.43
CA ASP A 278 -24.29 31.37 16.51
C ASP A 278 -24.24 31.82 17.96
N VAL A 279 -23.34 32.74 18.28
CA VAL A 279 -23.25 33.39 19.59
C VAL A 279 -23.18 34.92 19.41
N SER A 280 -24.15 35.63 19.97
CA SER A 280 -24.25 37.06 19.82
C SER A 280 -23.42 37.81 20.85
N ARG A 281 -22.92 38.99 20.46
CA ARG A 281 -22.19 39.86 21.37
C ARG A 281 -23.15 40.59 22.31
N SER A 282 -22.79 40.70 23.58
CA SER A 282 -23.54 41.46 24.58
C SER A 282 -23.53 42.96 24.27
N SER A 283 -24.71 43.53 24.22
CA SER A 283 -24.89 44.99 24.03
C SER A 283 -24.52 45.85 25.26
N LEU A 284 -24.37 45.24 26.44
CA LEU A 284 -24.07 45.89 27.71
C LEU A 284 -22.60 46.32 27.88
N LEU A 285 -21.73 46.02 26.95
CA LEU A 285 -20.30 46.36 27.01
C LEU A 285 -19.94 47.67 26.29
N TYR A 286 -20.93 48.48 25.88
CA TYR A 286 -20.76 49.78 25.22
C TYR A 286 -21.39 50.96 26.00
N SER A 287 -21.46 50.88 27.35
CA SER A 287 -21.83 52.02 28.18
C SER A 287 -20.68 52.46 29.08
#